data_3aaa3b04a1a36209b9d17e564fd768de
#
_entry.id   3aaa3b04a1a36209b9d17e564fd768de
#
_cell.length_a   1.000
_cell.length_b   1.000
_cell.length_c   1.000
_cell.angle_alpha   90.00
_cell.angle_beta   90.00
_cell.angle_gamma   90.00
#
_symmetry.space_group_name_H-M   'P 1'
#
loop_
_entity.id
_entity.type
_entity.pdbx_description
1 polymer ?
#
loop_
_entity_poly.entity_id
_entity_poly.type
_entity_poly.pdbx_seq_one_letter_code
_entity_poly.pdbx_strand_id
1 'polypeptide(L)'
;MISGVVFITAGEPYTRDACAAARSVRDSNPALQIDLFCDAAAAVPDGIFDRIHVIDTPHRRSKVDCLPLSRFDRTLYLDSDIRVVADLSSMFALLERFDFAAAHAHARNRSQTNARWRHDIPDAFPQLNGGVLLYRKCDKVQELLRDWAQSFSDAGFAKDQVTLRELVWLSDVRLFVLPPEYNVRYPKYLKVWDEDEAKAKILHFKTFNSAEDTNRRKRPLKSLFGLFKG
;
A
#
# COMPACT_ATOMS: atom_id res chain seq x y z
N MET A 1 2.88 -17.86 14.38
CA MET A 1 2.85 -17.10 13.09
C MET A 1 3.27 -15.66 13.37
N ILE A 2 4.26 -15.18 12.63
CA ILE A 2 4.82 -13.83 12.82
C ILE A 2 4.07 -12.87 11.89
N SER A 3 3.48 -11.81 12.46
CA SER A 3 2.82 -10.74 11.71
C SER A 3 3.73 -9.51 11.66
N GLY A 4 3.74 -8.79 10.54
CA GLY A 4 4.55 -7.59 10.42
C GLY A 4 4.17 -6.70 9.24
N VAL A 5 4.73 -5.51 9.25
CA VAL A 5 4.55 -4.48 8.23
C VAL A 5 5.78 -4.43 7.34
N VAL A 6 5.57 -4.26 6.04
CA VAL A 6 6.64 -4.10 5.05
C VAL A 6 6.45 -2.80 4.29
N PHE A 7 7.53 -2.02 4.21
CA PHE A 7 7.68 -0.89 3.29
C PHE A 7 8.68 -1.24 2.20
N ILE A 8 8.43 -0.76 0.99
CA ILE A 8 9.33 -0.99 -0.16
C ILE A 8 9.46 0.34 -0.91
N THR A 9 10.69 0.83 -1.04
CA THR A 9 10.98 2.13 -1.64
C THR A 9 12.15 2.05 -2.60
N ALA A 10 12.12 2.88 -3.65
CA ALA A 10 13.23 3.12 -4.55
C ALA A 10 13.46 4.64 -4.66
N GLY A 11 14.61 5.09 -4.20
CA GLY A 11 15.03 6.48 -4.10
C GLY A 11 14.84 7.08 -2.70
N GLU A 12 15.83 7.89 -2.30
CA GLU A 12 15.92 8.49 -0.96
C GLU A 12 14.67 9.28 -0.51
N PRO A 13 13.99 10.10 -1.36
CA PRO A 13 12.79 10.80 -0.94
C PRO A 13 11.67 9.86 -0.48
N TYR A 14 11.46 8.74 -1.19
CA TYR A 14 10.47 7.73 -0.81
C TYR A 14 10.87 6.97 0.45
N THR A 15 12.18 6.76 0.65
CA THR A 15 12.72 6.15 1.87
C THR A 15 12.46 7.05 3.09
N ARG A 16 12.65 8.37 2.96
CA ARG A 16 12.28 9.33 4.01
C ARG A 16 10.80 9.33 4.33
N ASP A 17 9.94 9.25 3.29
CA ASP A 17 8.48 9.16 3.47
C ASP A 17 8.09 7.87 4.19
N ALA A 18 8.74 6.74 3.85
CA ALA A 18 8.54 5.46 4.52
C ALA A 18 8.95 5.52 6.01
N CYS A 19 10.03 6.25 6.36
CA CYS A 19 10.39 6.46 7.77
C CYS A 19 9.27 7.18 8.54
N ALA A 20 8.65 8.20 7.94
CA ALA A 20 7.53 8.90 8.56
C ALA A 20 6.27 8.03 8.65
N ALA A 21 6.02 7.19 7.64
CA ALA A 21 4.93 6.21 7.66
C ALA A 21 5.17 5.14 8.75
N ALA A 22 6.38 4.60 8.85
CA ALA A 22 6.75 3.59 9.85
C ALA A 22 6.64 4.12 11.29
N ARG A 23 7.01 5.39 11.53
CA ARG A 23 6.76 6.03 12.84
C ARG A 23 5.28 6.02 13.19
N SER A 24 4.40 6.37 12.27
CA SER A 24 2.95 6.33 12.53
C SER A 24 2.43 4.92 12.82
N VAL A 25 3.06 3.87 12.23
CA VAL A 25 2.77 2.48 12.61
C VAL A 25 3.23 2.22 14.04
N ARG A 26 4.47 2.59 14.40
CA ARG A 26 5.01 2.39 15.76
C ARG A 26 4.16 3.06 16.83
N ASP A 27 3.71 4.30 16.58
CA ASP A 27 2.93 5.09 17.52
C ASP A 27 1.59 4.41 17.86
N SER A 28 0.95 3.79 16.88
CA SER A 28 -0.38 3.18 17.05
C SER A 28 -0.34 1.64 17.19
N ASN A 29 0.78 1.00 16.83
CA ASN A 29 0.95 -0.47 16.83
C ASN A 29 2.36 -0.86 17.30
N PRO A 30 2.77 -0.59 18.52
CA PRO A 30 4.18 -0.72 18.99
C PRO A 30 4.70 -2.15 18.95
N ALA A 31 3.82 -3.15 19.00
CA ALA A 31 4.20 -4.56 19.00
C ALA A 31 4.46 -5.13 17.59
N LEU A 32 4.07 -4.41 16.52
CA LEU A 32 4.28 -4.89 15.16
C LEU A 32 5.74 -4.75 14.74
N GLN A 33 6.30 -5.78 14.15
CA GLN A 33 7.58 -5.70 13.48
C GLN A 33 7.44 -4.98 12.15
N ILE A 34 8.45 -4.18 11.78
CA ILE A 34 8.44 -3.38 10.57
C ILE A 34 9.75 -3.59 9.80
N ASP A 35 9.65 -4.09 8.58
CA ASP A 35 10.80 -4.26 7.68
C ASP A 35 10.74 -3.24 6.54
N LEU A 36 11.90 -2.83 6.06
CA LEU A 36 12.07 -1.95 4.90
C LEU A 36 12.92 -2.64 3.84
N PHE A 37 12.46 -2.61 2.60
CA PHE A 37 13.27 -2.86 1.41
C PHE A 37 13.55 -1.52 0.74
N CYS A 38 14.83 -1.16 0.53
CA CYS A 38 15.20 0.11 -0.11
C CYS A 38 16.59 0.06 -0.74
N ASP A 39 16.87 1.01 -1.63
CA ASP A 39 18.17 1.26 -2.23
C ASP A 39 18.98 2.35 -1.50
N ALA A 40 18.35 3.07 -0.56
CA ALA A 40 18.92 4.22 0.15
C ALA A 40 18.98 3.97 1.67
N ALA A 41 19.56 2.83 2.10
CA ALA A 41 19.63 2.42 3.51
C ALA A 41 20.34 3.46 4.40
N ALA A 42 21.34 4.16 3.88
CA ALA A 42 22.06 5.21 4.62
C ALA A 42 21.17 6.43 5.01
N ALA A 43 20.02 6.61 4.34
CA ALA A 43 19.07 7.68 4.66
C ALA A 43 18.09 7.29 5.78
N VAL A 44 18.20 6.09 6.34
CA VAL A 44 17.27 5.56 7.35
C VAL A 44 17.85 5.79 8.74
N PRO A 45 17.19 6.57 9.61
CA PRO A 45 17.59 6.70 11.01
C PRO A 45 17.43 5.37 11.77
N ASP A 46 18.31 5.14 12.73
CA ASP A 46 18.28 3.95 13.57
C ASP A 46 16.95 3.80 14.33
N GLY A 47 16.57 2.55 14.60
CA GLY A 47 15.46 2.19 15.48
C GLY A 47 14.05 2.36 14.89
N ILE A 48 13.92 2.74 13.61
CA ILE A 48 12.61 2.86 12.94
C ILE A 48 12.12 1.50 12.45
N PHE A 49 13.01 0.73 11.81
CA PHE A 49 12.72 -0.58 11.23
C PHE A 49 13.42 -1.69 12.00
N ASP A 50 12.81 -2.87 12.06
CA ASP A 50 13.43 -4.04 12.67
C ASP A 50 14.46 -4.68 11.75
N ARG A 51 14.23 -4.60 10.42
CA ARG A 51 15.20 -5.03 9.39
C ARG A 51 15.16 -4.11 8.19
N ILE A 52 16.33 -3.90 7.59
CA ILE A 52 16.50 -3.18 6.33
C ILE A 52 17.13 -4.14 5.34
N HIS A 53 16.47 -4.31 4.19
CA HIS A 53 16.91 -5.12 3.06
C HIS A 53 17.29 -4.20 1.91
N VAL A 54 18.53 -4.33 1.42
CA VAL A 54 19.00 -3.52 0.29
C VAL A 54 18.45 -4.12 -1.02
N ILE A 55 17.95 -3.24 -1.91
CA ILE A 55 17.51 -3.59 -3.25
C ILE A 55 18.64 -3.28 -4.22
N ASP A 56 19.20 -4.31 -4.86
CA ASP A 56 20.33 -4.16 -5.79
C ASP A 56 19.92 -3.52 -7.12
N THR A 57 18.72 -3.82 -7.61
CA THR A 57 18.18 -3.31 -8.88
C THR A 57 16.85 -2.57 -8.66
N PRO A 58 16.91 -1.35 -8.07
CA PRO A 58 15.70 -0.62 -7.73
C PRO A 58 15.02 -0.05 -8.97
N HIS A 59 13.69 -0.09 -8.97
CA HIS A 59 12.87 0.57 -9.98
C HIS A 59 11.58 1.10 -9.35
N ARG A 60 10.85 1.94 -10.08
CA ARG A 60 9.67 2.64 -9.56
C ARG A 60 8.60 1.74 -8.94
N ARG A 61 8.60 0.45 -9.27
CA ARG A 61 7.62 -0.55 -8.80
C ARG A 61 8.29 -1.74 -8.13
N SER A 62 9.48 -1.56 -7.55
CA SER A 62 10.23 -2.62 -6.83
C SER A 62 9.37 -3.41 -5.83
N LYS A 63 8.21 -2.88 -5.43
CA LYS A 63 7.30 -3.63 -4.56
C LYS A 63 6.85 -4.96 -5.18
N VAL A 64 6.64 -5.04 -6.49
CA VAL A 64 6.17 -6.28 -7.10
C VAL A 64 7.21 -7.40 -6.98
N ASP A 65 8.51 -7.04 -6.98
CA ASP A 65 9.60 -7.98 -6.84
C ASP A 65 9.90 -8.34 -5.38
N CYS A 66 9.71 -7.37 -4.47
CA CYS A 66 10.10 -7.53 -3.07
C CYS A 66 8.98 -8.12 -2.18
N LEU A 67 7.70 -7.98 -2.55
CA LEU A 67 6.59 -8.52 -1.76
C LEU A 67 6.70 -10.03 -1.50
N PRO A 68 7.12 -10.88 -2.48
CA PRO A 68 7.31 -12.31 -2.24
C PRO A 68 8.42 -12.63 -1.23
N LEU A 69 9.35 -11.68 -1.00
CA LEU A 69 10.52 -11.84 -0.13
C LEU A 69 10.22 -11.55 1.35
N SER A 70 8.99 -11.11 1.69
CA SER A 70 8.61 -10.87 3.07
C SER A 70 8.89 -12.10 3.95
N ARG A 71 9.54 -11.88 5.11
CA ARG A 71 9.80 -12.95 6.08
C ARG A 71 8.61 -13.28 6.96
N PHE A 72 7.57 -12.44 6.97
CA PHE A 72 6.41 -12.62 7.84
C PHE A 72 5.46 -13.69 7.32
N ASP A 73 4.83 -14.44 8.23
CA ASP A 73 3.74 -15.36 7.91
C ASP A 73 2.48 -14.59 7.47
N ARG A 74 2.27 -13.40 8.06
CA ARG A 74 1.20 -12.45 7.78
C ARG A 74 1.80 -11.08 7.52
N THR A 75 1.71 -10.61 6.30
CA THR A 75 2.33 -9.35 5.87
C THR A 75 1.28 -8.28 5.61
N LEU A 76 1.47 -7.11 6.18
CA LEU A 76 0.80 -5.89 5.78
C LEU A 76 1.80 -5.00 5.02
N TYR A 77 1.64 -4.90 3.71
CA TYR A 77 2.40 -3.96 2.89
C TYR A 77 1.72 -2.57 2.90
N LEU A 78 2.51 -1.54 3.06
CA LEU A 78 2.08 -0.14 3.03
C LEU A 78 2.96 0.69 2.08
N ASP A 79 2.34 1.49 1.20
CA ASP A 79 3.05 2.52 0.41
C ASP A 79 3.64 3.60 1.35
N SER A 80 4.67 4.30 0.91
CA SER A 80 5.37 5.32 1.73
C SER A 80 4.53 6.59 1.99
N ASP A 81 3.54 6.89 1.15
CA ASP A 81 2.62 8.04 1.30
C ASP A 81 1.42 7.75 2.21
N ILE A 82 1.65 6.98 3.28
CA ILE A 82 0.65 6.53 4.26
C ILE A 82 0.93 7.11 5.65
N ARG A 83 -0.14 7.27 6.44
CA ARG A 83 -0.10 7.45 7.90
C ARG A 83 -1.13 6.52 8.53
N VAL A 84 -0.68 5.70 9.48
CA VAL A 84 -1.54 4.87 10.32
C VAL A 84 -1.99 5.68 11.51
N VAL A 85 -3.29 5.67 11.80
CA VAL A 85 -3.89 6.50 12.85
C VAL A 85 -4.72 5.68 13.85
N ALA A 86 -4.63 4.35 13.77
CA ALA A 86 -5.35 3.44 14.65
C ALA A 86 -4.62 2.11 14.82
N ASP A 87 -5.06 1.29 15.77
CA ASP A 87 -4.65 -0.11 15.89
C ASP A 87 -5.10 -0.92 14.67
N LEU A 88 -4.18 -1.70 14.11
CA LEU A 88 -4.37 -2.55 12.94
C LEU A 88 -4.35 -4.05 13.27
N SER A 89 -4.24 -4.43 14.54
CA SER A 89 -4.09 -5.83 14.95
C SER A 89 -5.23 -6.72 14.44
N SER A 90 -6.45 -6.20 14.41
CA SER A 90 -7.63 -6.91 13.89
C SER A 90 -7.55 -7.25 12.40
N MET A 91 -6.76 -6.52 11.60
CA MET A 91 -6.57 -6.84 10.19
C MET A 91 -5.95 -8.22 9.99
N PHE A 92 -4.97 -8.57 10.83
CA PHE A 92 -4.28 -9.85 10.70
C PHE A 92 -5.17 -11.07 10.98
N ALA A 93 -6.25 -10.90 11.75
CA ALA A 93 -7.24 -11.95 11.97
C ALA A 93 -8.04 -12.30 10.70
N LEU A 94 -8.17 -11.39 9.75
CA LEU A 94 -8.78 -11.67 8.45
C LEU A 94 -8.08 -12.81 7.72
N LEU A 95 -6.76 -12.95 7.91
CA LEU A 95 -5.94 -13.97 7.26
C LEU A 95 -6.13 -15.39 7.81
N GLU A 96 -6.98 -15.57 8.82
CA GLU A 96 -7.45 -16.89 9.25
C GLU A 96 -8.46 -17.47 8.24
N ARG A 97 -9.20 -16.59 7.56
CA ARG A 97 -10.25 -16.98 6.60
C ARG A 97 -9.91 -16.64 5.15
N PHE A 98 -9.16 -15.57 4.93
CA PHE A 98 -8.79 -15.07 3.61
C PHE A 98 -7.29 -15.19 3.39
N ASP A 99 -6.86 -15.17 2.14
CA ASP A 99 -5.46 -15.32 1.77
C ASP A 99 -4.83 -13.97 1.45
N PHE A 100 -5.66 -13.06 0.92
CA PHE A 100 -5.25 -11.74 0.44
C PHE A 100 -6.36 -10.71 0.72
N ALA A 101 -5.98 -9.50 1.12
CA ALA A 101 -6.94 -8.40 1.31
C ALA A 101 -6.37 -7.07 0.79
N ALA A 102 -7.23 -6.30 0.12
CA ALA A 102 -6.92 -4.95 -0.36
C ALA A 102 -8.21 -4.14 -0.50
N ALA A 103 -8.13 -2.81 -0.43
CA ALA A 103 -9.24 -1.95 -0.76
C ALA A 103 -9.34 -1.76 -2.28
N HIS A 104 -10.54 -1.42 -2.78
CA HIS A 104 -10.69 -1.04 -4.18
C HIS A 104 -9.90 0.24 -4.53
N ALA A 105 -9.47 0.32 -5.79
CA ALA A 105 -8.99 1.56 -6.36
C ALA A 105 -10.09 2.64 -6.25
N HIS A 106 -9.68 3.83 -5.81
CA HIS A 106 -10.64 4.87 -5.45
C HIS A 106 -11.43 5.44 -6.65
N ALA A 107 -10.73 5.69 -7.76
CA ALA A 107 -11.32 6.33 -8.94
C ALA A 107 -11.79 5.29 -9.97
N ARG A 108 -12.78 4.48 -9.60
CA ARG A 108 -13.27 3.33 -10.39
C ARG A 108 -13.90 3.68 -11.74
N ASN A 109 -14.32 4.92 -11.94
CA ASN A 109 -14.92 5.39 -13.20
C ASN A 109 -13.90 6.04 -14.16
N ARG A 110 -12.61 5.80 -13.99
CA ARG A 110 -11.58 6.29 -14.92
C ARG A 110 -11.17 5.16 -15.86
N SER A 111 -10.99 5.48 -17.14
CA SER A 111 -10.53 4.52 -18.16
C SER A 111 -9.24 3.78 -17.74
N GLN A 112 -8.30 4.50 -17.12
CA GLN A 112 -7.05 3.92 -16.61
C GLN A 112 -7.24 2.93 -15.46
N THR A 113 -8.33 3.03 -14.69
CA THR A 113 -8.67 2.12 -13.60
C THR A 113 -9.42 0.89 -14.12
N ASN A 114 -10.02 0.98 -15.29
CA ASN A 114 -10.72 -0.11 -15.95
C ASN A 114 -9.90 -0.69 -17.13
N ALA A 115 -8.60 -0.31 -17.22
CA ALA A 115 -7.72 -0.88 -18.22
C ALA A 115 -7.67 -2.42 -18.08
N ARG A 116 -7.63 -3.10 -19.22
CA ARG A 116 -7.55 -4.56 -19.35
C ARG A 116 -6.19 -4.94 -19.89
N TRP A 117 -5.73 -6.10 -19.55
CA TRP A 117 -4.47 -6.65 -20.07
C TRP A 117 -4.73 -7.76 -21.09
N ARG A 118 -4.97 -8.98 -20.66
CA ARG A 118 -5.15 -10.15 -21.53
C ARG A 118 -6.60 -10.67 -21.53
N HIS A 119 -7.32 -10.50 -20.41
CA HIS A 119 -8.64 -11.08 -20.23
C HIS A 119 -9.72 -10.02 -20.03
N ASP A 120 -10.92 -10.37 -20.43
CA ASP A 120 -12.11 -9.56 -20.21
C ASP A 120 -12.64 -9.81 -18.79
N ILE A 121 -12.49 -8.82 -17.93
CA ILE A 121 -12.89 -8.90 -16.53
C ILE A 121 -14.09 -7.97 -16.32
N PRO A 122 -15.17 -8.44 -15.69
CA PRO A 122 -16.35 -7.61 -15.44
C PRO A 122 -16.02 -6.31 -14.69
N ASP A 123 -16.66 -5.20 -15.06
CA ASP A 123 -16.47 -3.91 -14.38
C ASP A 123 -16.91 -3.96 -12.91
N ALA A 124 -17.79 -4.90 -12.54
CA ALA A 124 -18.16 -5.18 -11.16
C ALA A 124 -17.00 -5.72 -10.30
N PHE A 125 -15.91 -6.20 -10.93
CA PHE A 125 -14.65 -6.52 -10.26
C PHE A 125 -13.61 -5.45 -10.59
N PRO A 126 -13.62 -4.28 -9.91
CA PRO A 126 -12.75 -3.16 -10.20
C PRO A 126 -11.33 -3.43 -9.70
N GLN A 127 -10.37 -2.63 -10.19
CA GLN A 127 -8.99 -2.69 -9.70
C GLN A 127 -8.91 -2.52 -8.19
N LEU A 128 -7.98 -3.27 -7.58
CA LEU A 128 -7.57 -3.08 -6.21
C LEU A 128 -6.53 -1.96 -6.12
N ASN A 129 -6.46 -1.28 -4.98
CA ASN A 129 -5.40 -0.32 -4.69
C ASN A 129 -4.18 -1.05 -4.14
N GLY A 130 -3.06 -0.97 -4.85
CA GLY A 130 -1.82 -1.65 -4.48
C GLY A 130 -1.01 -0.99 -3.37
N GLY A 131 -1.54 -0.01 -2.65
CA GLY A 131 -0.79 0.70 -1.60
C GLY A 131 -1.08 0.24 -0.17
N VAL A 132 -2.11 -0.57 0.02
CA VAL A 132 -2.39 -1.31 1.26
C VAL A 132 -2.75 -2.73 0.86
N LEU A 133 -1.84 -3.67 1.11
CA LEU A 133 -2.02 -5.09 0.79
C LEU A 133 -1.76 -5.91 2.04
N LEU A 134 -2.73 -6.71 2.44
CA LEU A 134 -2.61 -7.66 3.54
C LEU A 134 -2.65 -9.07 2.98
N TYR A 135 -1.66 -9.91 3.30
CA TYR A 135 -1.62 -11.27 2.79
C TYR A 135 -0.94 -12.24 3.74
N ARG A 136 -1.29 -13.51 3.64
CA ARG A 136 -0.59 -14.59 4.33
C ARG A 136 0.40 -15.31 3.42
N LYS A 137 1.47 -15.82 4.00
CA LYS A 137 2.46 -16.63 3.30
C LYS A 137 1.92 -18.04 3.10
N CYS A 138 1.41 -18.30 1.90
CA CYS A 138 1.00 -19.64 1.45
C CYS A 138 1.25 -19.77 -0.05
N ASP A 139 1.27 -21.01 -0.57
CA ASP A 139 1.66 -21.28 -1.96
C ASP A 139 0.90 -20.46 -2.98
N LYS A 140 -0.41 -20.37 -2.86
CA LYS A 140 -1.28 -19.59 -3.76
C LYS A 140 -0.91 -18.09 -3.80
N VAL A 141 -0.64 -17.50 -2.65
CA VAL A 141 -0.24 -16.09 -2.56
C VAL A 141 1.17 -15.89 -3.07
N GLN A 142 2.09 -16.81 -2.77
CA GLN A 142 3.46 -16.74 -3.29
C GLN A 142 3.50 -16.88 -4.82
N GLU A 143 2.66 -17.72 -5.38
CA GLU A 143 2.46 -17.85 -6.83
C GLU A 143 1.90 -16.54 -7.41
N LEU A 144 0.77 -16.04 -6.86
CA LEU A 144 0.17 -14.77 -7.27
C LEU A 144 1.18 -13.61 -7.28
N LEU A 145 2.02 -13.50 -6.22
CA LEU A 145 2.99 -12.41 -6.12
C LEU A 145 4.14 -12.55 -7.12
N ARG A 146 4.64 -13.78 -7.38
CA ARG A 146 5.66 -14.01 -8.42
C ARG A 146 5.09 -13.74 -9.81
N ASP A 147 3.87 -14.21 -10.09
CA ASP A 147 3.20 -13.97 -11.36
C ASP A 147 2.92 -12.49 -11.56
N TRP A 148 2.64 -11.75 -10.48
CA TRP A 148 2.46 -10.31 -10.55
C TRP A 148 3.74 -9.58 -10.96
N ALA A 149 4.88 -9.93 -10.41
CA ALA A 149 6.18 -9.38 -10.80
C ALA A 149 6.46 -9.63 -12.30
N GLN A 150 6.33 -10.88 -12.74
CA GLN A 150 6.54 -11.25 -14.15
C GLN A 150 5.54 -10.56 -15.08
N SER A 151 4.26 -10.62 -14.74
CA SER A 151 3.19 -10.03 -15.56
C SER A 151 3.30 -8.51 -15.66
N PHE A 152 3.72 -7.84 -14.59
CA PHE A 152 3.95 -6.40 -14.62
C PHE A 152 5.12 -6.04 -15.55
N SER A 153 6.20 -6.81 -15.53
CA SER A 153 7.33 -6.66 -16.44
C SER A 153 6.92 -6.85 -17.90
N ASP A 154 6.15 -7.91 -18.19
CA ASP A 154 5.73 -8.25 -19.56
C ASP A 154 4.71 -7.26 -20.14
N ALA A 155 3.83 -6.74 -19.30
CA ALA A 155 2.73 -5.89 -19.73
C ALA A 155 3.15 -4.46 -20.10
N GLY A 156 4.27 -3.96 -19.58
CA GLY A 156 4.78 -2.61 -19.84
C GLY A 156 3.87 -1.47 -19.34
N PHE A 157 2.92 -1.75 -18.44
CA PHE A 157 2.05 -0.72 -17.87
C PHE A 157 2.80 0.18 -16.89
N ALA A 158 2.46 1.46 -16.88
CA ALA A 158 2.97 2.39 -15.88
C ALA A 158 2.45 2.11 -14.46
N LYS A 159 1.33 1.37 -14.34
CA LYS A 159 0.67 1.00 -13.09
C LYS A 159 0.59 -0.52 -12.95
N ASP A 160 1.03 -0.99 -11.82
CA ASP A 160 1.04 -2.38 -11.39
C ASP A 160 -0.37 -2.96 -11.10
N GLN A 161 -1.36 -2.12 -10.84
CA GLN A 161 -2.71 -2.51 -10.45
C GLN A 161 -3.52 -3.19 -11.59
N VAL A 162 -3.16 -2.93 -12.87
CA VAL A 162 -3.83 -3.53 -14.03
C VAL A 162 -3.61 -5.05 -14.03
N THR A 163 -2.35 -5.45 -13.94
CA THR A 163 -1.98 -6.88 -13.90
C THR A 163 -2.43 -7.56 -12.61
N LEU A 164 -2.34 -6.87 -11.46
CA LEU A 164 -2.85 -7.40 -10.19
C LEU A 164 -4.34 -7.75 -10.27
N ARG A 165 -5.17 -6.87 -10.87
CA ARG A 165 -6.61 -7.12 -11.03
C ARG A 165 -6.87 -8.43 -11.76
N GLU A 166 -6.18 -8.63 -12.87
CA GLU A 166 -6.35 -9.83 -13.70
C GLU A 166 -5.89 -11.09 -12.99
N LEU A 167 -4.71 -11.04 -12.37
CA LEU A 167 -4.18 -12.19 -11.65
C LEU A 167 -5.04 -12.60 -10.46
N VAL A 168 -5.55 -11.64 -9.68
CA VAL A 168 -6.47 -11.95 -8.58
C VAL A 168 -7.77 -12.54 -9.11
N TRP A 169 -8.31 -12.05 -10.24
CA TRP A 169 -9.52 -12.60 -10.87
C TRP A 169 -9.34 -14.05 -11.33
N LEU A 170 -8.16 -14.39 -11.85
CA LEU A 170 -7.85 -15.72 -12.37
C LEU A 170 -7.37 -16.71 -11.30
N SER A 171 -6.98 -16.22 -10.14
CA SER A 171 -6.42 -17.06 -9.06
C SER A 171 -7.49 -17.67 -8.16
N ASP A 172 -7.10 -18.74 -7.44
CA ASP A 172 -7.89 -19.33 -6.35
C ASP A 172 -7.62 -18.67 -4.98
N VAL A 173 -7.05 -17.48 -4.97
CA VAL A 173 -6.79 -16.72 -3.75
C VAL A 173 -8.10 -16.21 -3.16
N ARG A 174 -8.36 -16.52 -1.90
CA ARG A 174 -9.54 -16.01 -1.18
C ARG A 174 -9.32 -14.55 -0.84
N LEU A 175 -9.90 -13.68 -1.70
CA LEU A 175 -9.83 -12.24 -1.56
C LEU A 175 -10.83 -11.72 -0.51
N PHE A 176 -10.38 -10.79 0.35
CA PHE A 176 -11.23 -9.92 1.14
C PHE A 176 -11.07 -8.47 0.67
N VAL A 177 -12.17 -7.78 0.44
CA VAL A 177 -12.13 -6.35 0.10
C VAL A 177 -12.19 -5.53 1.37
N LEU A 178 -11.09 -4.84 1.69
CA LEU A 178 -11.01 -3.99 2.87
C LEU A 178 -12.00 -2.82 2.77
N PRO A 179 -12.68 -2.48 3.87
CA PRO A 179 -13.49 -1.26 3.97
C PRO A 179 -12.64 -0.01 3.71
N PRO A 180 -13.26 1.09 3.22
CA PRO A 180 -12.54 2.28 2.76
C PRO A 180 -11.73 2.99 3.84
N GLU A 181 -12.07 2.87 5.13
CA GLU A 181 -11.33 3.44 6.25
C GLU A 181 -9.91 2.86 6.42
N TYR A 182 -9.65 1.68 5.86
CA TYR A 182 -8.31 1.07 5.81
C TYR A 182 -7.46 1.55 4.63
N ASN A 183 -7.99 2.44 3.79
CA ASN A 183 -7.23 3.06 2.69
C ASN A 183 -7.86 4.37 2.22
N VAL A 184 -7.90 5.37 3.09
CA VAL A 184 -8.53 6.67 2.82
C VAL A 184 -7.66 7.48 1.85
N ARG A 185 -8.09 7.58 0.58
CA ARG A 185 -7.32 8.22 -0.50
C ARG A 185 -7.47 9.74 -0.59
N TYR A 186 -8.50 10.31 0.00
CA TYR A 186 -8.79 11.75 -0.12
C TYR A 186 -9.29 12.33 1.20
N PRO A 187 -8.75 13.50 1.63
CA PRO A 187 -9.17 14.15 2.88
C PRO A 187 -10.67 14.45 2.95
N LYS A 188 -11.34 14.60 1.81
CA LYS A 188 -12.79 14.88 1.77
C LYS A 188 -13.64 13.79 2.45
N TYR A 189 -13.19 12.53 2.46
CA TYR A 189 -13.92 11.43 3.11
C TYR A 189 -13.93 11.56 4.63
N LEU A 190 -12.88 12.16 5.22
CA LEU A 190 -12.85 12.45 6.66
C LEU A 190 -13.90 13.47 7.09
N LYS A 191 -14.54 14.17 6.14
CA LYS A 191 -15.58 15.16 6.39
C LYS A 191 -16.98 14.67 6.07
N VAL A 192 -17.09 13.54 5.38
CA VAL A 192 -18.36 12.97 4.93
C VAL A 192 -18.84 11.91 5.89
N TRP A 193 -17.92 11.15 6.49
CA TRP A 193 -18.28 10.10 7.43
C TRP A 193 -18.68 10.70 8.78
N ASP A 194 -19.83 10.34 9.26
CA ASP A 194 -20.22 10.53 10.66
C ASP A 194 -19.46 9.55 11.57
N GLU A 195 -19.41 9.83 12.86
CA GLU A 195 -18.68 9.00 13.84
C GLU A 195 -19.18 7.55 13.88
N ASP A 196 -20.47 7.33 13.61
CA ASP A 196 -21.09 6.03 13.57
C ASP A 196 -20.92 5.30 12.23
N GLU A 197 -20.55 6.01 11.15
CA GLU A 197 -20.38 5.41 9.83
C GLU A 197 -19.00 4.78 9.67
N ALA A 198 -17.94 5.55 9.87
CA ALA A 198 -16.57 5.04 9.74
C ALA A 198 -15.55 5.95 10.41
N LYS A 199 -14.50 5.34 10.95
CA LYS A 199 -13.33 6.05 11.50
C LYS A 199 -12.08 5.62 10.77
N ALA A 200 -11.37 6.58 10.17
CA ALA A 200 -10.13 6.30 9.42
C ALA A 200 -9.12 5.50 10.25
N LYS A 201 -8.54 4.49 9.65
CA LYS A 201 -7.46 3.65 10.19
C LYS A 201 -6.14 3.90 9.47
N ILE A 202 -6.20 4.03 8.14
CA ILE A 202 -5.03 4.27 7.29
C ILE A 202 -5.34 5.43 6.34
N LEU A 203 -4.60 6.52 6.51
CA LEU A 203 -4.60 7.66 5.59
C LEU A 203 -3.55 7.44 4.51
N HIS A 204 -3.94 7.56 3.25
CA HIS A 204 -3.09 7.31 2.10
C HIS A 204 -3.17 8.51 1.13
N PHE A 205 -2.50 9.60 1.49
CA PHE A 205 -2.62 10.87 0.78
C PHE A 205 -1.36 11.18 -0.02
N LYS A 206 -1.53 11.57 -1.26
CA LYS A 206 -0.43 12.04 -2.12
C LYS A 206 0.38 13.19 -1.50
N THR A 207 -0.24 13.96 -0.61
CA THR A 207 0.42 15.06 0.11
C THR A 207 1.48 14.59 1.12
N PHE A 208 1.50 13.29 1.45
CA PHE A 208 2.55 12.70 2.28
C PHE A 208 3.78 12.28 1.45
N ASN A 209 3.73 12.44 0.12
CA ASN A 209 4.83 12.12 -0.78
C ASN A 209 5.69 13.36 -1.03
N SER A 210 6.87 13.42 -0.41
CA SER A 210 7.81 14.55 -0.53
C SER A 210 8.42 14.66 -1.92
N ALA A 211 8.54 13.58 -2.67
CA ALA A 211 9.06 13.59 -4.04
C ALA A 211 8.12 14.28 -5.04
N GLU A 212 6.79 14.25 -4.80
CA GLU A 212 5.83 15.00 -5.62
C GLU A 212 5.76 16.49 -5.26
N ASP A 213 6.17 16.89 -4.05
CA ASP A 213 6.10 18.28 -3.56
C ASP A 213 7.16 19.18 -4.22
N THR A 214 8.29 18.63 -4.65
CA THR A 214 9.30 19.37 -5.41
C THR A 214 8.78 19.89 -6.76
N ASN A 215 7.80 19.22 -7.35
CA ASN A 215 7.12 19.67 -8.58
C ASN A 215 5.92 20.60 -8.29
N ARG A 216 5.37 20.63 -7.08
CA ARG A 216 4.25 21.50 -6.69
C ARG A 216 4.66 22.91 -6.25
N ARG A 217 5.88 23.12 -5.78
CA ARG A 217 6.41 24.44 -5.36
C ARG A 217 6.43 25.49 -6.49
N LYS A 218 6.10 25.09 -7.73
CA LYS A 218 5.89 26.00 -8.87
C LYS A 218 4.45 26.49 -9.04
N ARG A 219 3.49 26.10 -8.16
CA ARG A 219 2.13 26.67 -8.15
C ARG A 219 1.88 27.38 -6.82
N PRO A 220 1.43 28.67 -6.80
CA PRO A 220 1.17 29.38 -5.57
C PRO A 220 0.10 28.67 -4.74
N LEU A 221 0.42 28.37 -3.48
CA LEU A 221 -0.49 27.82 -2.48
C LEU A 221 -1.58 28.87 -2.16
N LYS A 222 -2.81 28.63 -2.60
CA LYS A 222 -3.97 29.18 -1.91
C LYS A 222 -4.10 28.41 -0.58
N SER A 223 -4.03 29.15 0.51
CA SER A 223 -3.88 28.69 1.89
C SER A 223 -4.85 27.56 2.28
N LEU A 224 -4.27 26.43 2.71
CA LEU A 224 -4.99 25.31 3.36
C LEU A 224 -4.97 25.43 4.90
N PHE A 225 -4.65 26.62 5.44
CA PHE A 225 -4.53 26.88 6.88
C PHE A 225 -5.84 27.27 7.58
N GLY A 226 -6.99 26.91 7.04
CA GLY A 226 -8.29 27.23 7.61
C GLY A 226 -9.05 26.07 8.28
N LEU A 227 -8.49 24.87 8.46
CA LEU A 227 -9.27 23.66 8.77
C LEU A 227 -9.00 23.02 10.15
N PHE A 228 -8.20 23.67 11.01
CA PHE A 228 -7.98 23.21 12.40
C PHE A 228 -8.26 24.34 13.39
N LYS A 229 -9.48 24.83 13.43
CA LYS A 229 -10.05 25.58 14.55
C LYS A 229 -11.55 25.30 14.61
N GLY A 230 -11.96 24.57 15.64
CA GLY A 230 -13.32 24.28 16.00
C GLY A 230 -13.39 22.90 16.61
#